data_f9af1a4d8248f89c7a91593309eda773
#
_entry.id   f9af1a4d8248f89c7a91593309eda773
#
_cell.length_a   1.000
_cell.length_b   1.000
_cell.length_c   1.000
_cell.angle_alpha   90.00
_cell.angle_beta   90.00
_cell.angle_gamma   90.00
#
_symmetry.space_group_name_H-M   'P 1'
#
loop_
_entity.id
_entity.type
_entity.pdbx_description
1 polymer ?
#
loop_
_entity_poly.entity_id
_entity_poly.type
_entity_poly.pdbx_seq_one_letter_code
_entity_poly.pdbx_strand_id
1 'polypeptide(L)'
;KEGSQAPQFSVATDQGKTVTPVSFGGKVLVLNFWATWCPTCIQEIPSLDAFQKRFAKDGVVVVAVSIDKNEQKYKAFLNKVHVDFDTARDPNADVSTRYGTFIFPETYIIKDGRIQRKFANAENWVSDDMTQYVESLL
;
A
#
# COMPACT_ATOMS: atom_id res chain seq x y z
N LYS A 1 -11.53 9.98 2.82
CA LYS A 1 -11.59 10.88 3.98
C LYS A 1 -11.41 10.08 5.26
N GLU A 2 -10.59 10.59 6.17
CA GLU A 2 -10.34 9.91 7.44
C GLU A 2 -11.64 9.68 8.21
N GLY A 3 -11.76 8.48 8.79
CA GLY A 3 -12.95 8.05 9.50
C GLY A 3 -14.08 7.53 8.61
N SER A 4 -13.99 7.71 7.30
CA SER A 4 -15.03 7.27 6.39
C SER A 4 -14.84 5.80 6.02
N GLN A 5 -15.90 5.20 5.50
CA GLN A 5 -15.84 3.86 4.95
C GLN A 5 -14.88 3.82 3.77
N ALA A 6 -13.98 2.83 3.75
CA ALA A 6 -13.05 2.67 2.65
C ALA A 6 -13.79 2.30 1.37
N PRO A 7 -13.51 2.97 0.25
CA PRO A 7 -14.10 2.60 -1.04
C PRO A 7 -13.85 1.14 -1.37
N GLN A 8 -14.85 0.47 -1.92
CA GLN A 8 -14.76 -0.95 -2.26
C GLN A 8 -13.82 -1.16 -3.44
N PHE A 9 -13.06 -2.24 -3.38
CA PHE A 9 -12.25 -2.71 -4.49
C PHE A 9 -11.95 -4.21 -4.31
N SER A 10 -11.47 -4.82 -5.37
CA SER A 10 -10.93 -6.17 -5.33
C SER A 10 -9.75 -6.22 -6.29
N VAL A 11 -8.58 -6.57 -5.79
CA VAL A 11 -7.39 -6.72 -6.62
C VAL A 11 -6.75 -8.09 -6.40
N ALA A 12 -6.26 -8.68 -7.48
CA ALA A 12 -5.45 -9.88 -7.41
C ALA A 12 -3.99 -9.46 -7.27
N THR A 13 -3.33 -9.90 -6.22
CA THR A 13 -1.92 -9.59 -6.02
C THR A 13 -1.03 -10.53 -6.81
N ASP A 14 0.20 -10.13 -7.04
CA ASP A 14 1.21 -10.96 -7.71
C ASP A 14 1.56 -12.21 -6.90
N GLN A 15 1.20 -12.20 -5.61
CA GLN A 15 1.44 -13.32 -4.71
C GLN A 15 0.26 -14.30 -4.64
N GLY A 16 -0.71 -14.14 -5.54
CA GLY A 16 -1.84 -15.07 -5.65
C GLY A 16 -2.97 -14.84 -4.65
N LYS A 17 -3.01 -13.67 -3.99
CA LYS A 17 -4.10 -13.29 -3.07
C LYS A 17 -5.10 -12.40 -3.77
N THR A 18 -6.35 -12.46 -3.34
CA THR A 18 -7.34 -11.43 -3.66
C THR A 18 -7.51 -10.55 -2.43
N VAL A 19 -7.35 -9.24 -2.62
CA VAL A 19 -7.42 -8.25 -1.53
C VAL A 19 -8.61 -7.34 -1.72
N THR A 20 -9.38 -7.16 -0.65
CA THR A 20 -10.45 -6.15 -0.54
C THR A 20 -10.20 -5.33 0.73
N PRO A 21 -10.92 -4.20 0.94
CA PRO A 21 -10.71 -3.40 2.16
C PRO A 21 -10.98 -4.15 3.46
N VAL A 22 -11.76 -5.23 3.42
CA VAL A 22 -12.11 -6.01 4.62
C VAL A 22 -11.54 -7.42 4.61
N SER A 23 -10.94 -7.86 3.51
CA SER A 23 -10.38 -9.20 3.36
C SER A 23 -9.00 -9.09 2.71
N PHE A 24 -7.96 -9.09 3.52
CA PHE A 24 -6.58 -8.90 3.04
C PHE A 24 -5.56 -9.76 3.81
N GLY A 25 -6.04 -10.61 4.71
CA GLY A 25 -5.17 -11.54 5.43
C GLY A 25 -4.53 -10.94 6.68
N GLY A 26 -5.17 -9.94 7.30
CA GLY A 26 -4.66 -9.32 8.51
C GLY A 26 -5.67 -8.45 9.21
N LYS A 27 -5.18 -7.57 10.07
CA LYS A 27 -6.01 -6.67 10.90
C LYS A 27 -5.99 -5.23 10.40
N VAL A 28 -4.84 -4.78 9.89
CA VAL A 28 -4.64 -3.42 9.42
C VAL A 28 -4.08 -3.49 8.02
N LEU A 29 -4.75 -2.83 7.08
CA LEU A 29 -4.33 -2.76 5.69
C LEU A 29 -3.63 -1.42 5.45
N VAL A 30 -2.43 -1.48 4.91
CA VAL A 30 -1.67 -0.32 4.44
C VAL A 30 -1.71 -0.36 2.92
N LEU A 31 -2.61 0.43 2.34
CA LEU A 31 -2.86 0.45 0.91
C LEU A 31 -2.08 1.60 0.28
N ASN A 32 -1.05 1.26 -0.47
CA ASN A 32 -0.14 2.22 -1.08
C ASN A 32 -0.34 2.26 -2.59
N PHE A 33 -0.45 3.47 -3.16
CA PHE A 33 -0.54 3.67 -4.60
C PHE A 33 0.77 4.27 -5.10
N TRP A 34 1.33 3.67 -6.15
CA TRP A 34 2.67 4.02 -6.64
C TRP A 34 2.85 3.73 -8.12
N ALA A 35 4.02 4.03 -8.65
CA ALA A 35 4.44 3.64 -9.99
C ALA A 35 5.96 3.59 -10.08
N THR A 36 6.47 2.80 -11.00
CA THR A 36 7.93 2.66 -11.18
C THR A 36 8.58 3.93 -11.73
N TRP A 37 7.80 4.78 -12.41
CA TRP A 37 8.29 6.05 -12.95
C TRP A 37 8.22 7.21 -11.94
N CYS A 38 7.85 6.95 -10.71
CA CYS A 38 7.70 7.95 -9.65
C CYS A 38 8.89 7.87 -8.70
N PRO A 39 9.86 8.83 -8.74
CA PRO A 39 11.06 8.75 -7.91
C PRO A 39 10.78 8.71 -6.41
N THR A 40 9.83 9.52 -5.92
CA THR A 40 9.50 9.55 -4.49
C THR A 40 8.83 8.26 -4.04
N CYS A 41 8.07 7.60 -4.92
CA CYS A 41 7.51 6.29 -4.64
C CYS A 41 8.63 5.27 -4.40
N ILE A 42 9.64 5.29 -5.28
CA ILE A 42 10.77 4.35 -5.20
C ILE A 42 11.60 4.60 -3.94
N GLN A 43 11.80 5.86 -3.58
CA GLN A 43 12.54 6.23 -2.38
C GLN A 43 11.86 5.72 -1.10
N GLU A 44 10.54 5.60 -1.11
CA GLU A 44 9.75 5.14 0.02
C GLU A 44 9.85 3.63 0.24
N ILE A 45 10.07 2.87 -0.81
CA ILE A 45 9.96 1.40 -0.79
C ILE A 45 10.81 0.73 0.29
N PRO A 46 12.10 1.10 0.48
CA PRO A 46 12.89 0.41 1.50
C PRO A 46 12.32 0.53 2.91
N SER A 47 11.85 1.72 3.31
CA SER A 47 11.26 1.89 4.64
C SER A 47 9.91 1.21 4.74
N LEU A 48 9.13 1.21 3.67
CA LEU A 48 7.83 0.53 3.64
C LEU A 48 8.01 -0.99 3.77
N ASP A 49 9.03 -1.54 3.15
CA ASP A 49 9.32 -2.96 3.25
C ASP A 49 9.84 -3.35 4.65
N ALA A 50 10.71 -2.52 5.24
CA ALA A 50 11.15 -2.72 6.61
C ALA A 50 9.97 -2.66 7.59
N PHE A 51 9.03 -1.75 7.36
CA PHE A 51 7.80 -1.64 8.11
C PHE A 51 6.97 -2.93 8.03
N GLN A 52 6.79 -3.46 6.82
CA GLN A 52 6.06 -4.72 6.62
C GLN A 52 6.72 -5.87 7.40
N LYS A 53 8.04 -5.98 7.30
CA LYS A 53 8.77 -7.03 8.02
C LYS A 53 8.56 -6.93 9.53
N ARG A 54 8.59 -5.71 10.06
CA ARG A 54 8.43 -5.49 11.49
C ARG A 54 7.03 -5.85 11.99
N PHE A 55 5.99 -5.46 11.25
CA PHE A 55 4.60 -5.56 11.72
C PHE A 55 3.82 -6.74 11.15
N ALA A 56 4.44 -7.57 10.32
CA ALA A 56 3.74 -8.72 9.71
C ALA A 56 3.11 -9.63 10.76
N LYS A 57 3.83 -9.94 11.82
CA LYS A 57 3.35 -10.82 12.89
C LYS A 57 2.19 -10.20 13.69
N ASP A 58 2.03 -8.87 13.62
CA ASP A 58 0.97 -8.16 14.32
C ASP A 58 -0.28 -8.00 13.45
N GLY A 59 -0.29 -8.60 12.27
CA GLY A 59 -1.44 -8.54 11.37
C GLY A 59 -1.52 -7.29 10.51
N VAL A 60 -0.42 -6.57 10.35
CA VAL A 60 -0.35 -5.43 9.42
C VAL A 60 0.07 -5.96 8.05
N VAL A 61 -0.73 -5.64 7.04
CA VAL A 61 -0.50 -6.08 5.65
C VAL A 61 -0.37 -4.87 4.75
N VAL A 62 0.79 -4.73 4.13
CA VAL A 62 1.01 -3.70 3.12
C VAL A 62 0.67 -4.28 1.75
N VAL A 63 -0.18 -3.57 1.02
CA VAL A 63 -0.50 -3.90 -0.37
C VAL A 63 -0.18 -2.66 -1.21
N ALA A 64 0.79 -2.78 -2.09
CA ALA A 64 1.21 -1.68 -2.96
C ALA A 64 0.63 -1.90 -4.36
N VAL A 65 -0.27 -1.02 -4.77
CA VAL A 65 -0.96 -1.10 -6.06
C VAL A 65 -0.33 -0.10 -7.02
N SER A 66 0.30 -0.62 -8.06
CA SER A 66 0.95 0.19 -9.10
C SER A 66 -0.05 0.58 -10.18
N ILE A 67 0.09 1.81 -10.67
CA ILE A 67 -0.66 2.27 -11.85
C ILE A 67 0.17 2.16 -13.13
N ASP A 68 1.29 1.45 -13.11
CA ASP A 68 2.12 1.28 -14.29
C ASP A 68 1.34 0.67 -15.45
N LYS A 69 1.36 1.33 -16.58
CA LYS A 69 0.75 0.81 -17.81
C LYS A 69 1.64 -0.20 -18.50
N ASN A 70 2.95 -0.05 -18.35
CA ASN A 70 3.92 -0.96 -18.95
C ASN A 70 4.21 -2.12 -18.00
N GLU A 71 3.63 -3.26 -18.28
CA GLU A 71 3.77 -4.46 -17.46
C GLU A 71 5.21 -4.95 -17.38
N GLN A 72 5.96 -4.85 -18.46
CA GLN A 72 7.35 -5.31 -18.48
C GLN A 72 8.23 -4.48 -17.57
N LYS A 73 8.06 -3.15 -17.57
CA LYS A 73 8.80 -2.27 -16.66
C LYS A 73 8.44 -2.52 -15.20
N TYR A 74 7.17 -2.77 -14.93
CA TYR A 74 6.70 -3.11 -13.59
C TYR A 74 7.36 -4.39 -13.10
N LYS A 75 7.32 -5.44 -13.89
CA LYS A 75 7.92 -6.74 -13.53
C LYS A 75 9.43 -6.65 -13.41
N ALA A 76 10.09 -5.92 -14.32
CA ALA A 76 11.54 -5.75 -14.28
C ALA A 76 11.97 -5.04 -12.99
N PHE A 77 11.21 -4.02 -12.55
CA PHE A 77 11.50 -3.33 -11.31
C PHE A 77 11.41 -4.28 -10.11
N LEU A 78 10.34 -5.07 -10.02
CA LEU A 78 10.14 -5.98 -8.89
C LEU A 78 11.12 -7.17 -8.92
N ASN A 79 11.66 -7.52 -10.08
CA ASN A 79 12.72 -8.52 -10.16
C ASN A 79 14.05 -7.98 -9.62
N LYS A 80 14.27 -6.67 -9.70
CA LYS A 80 15.45 -6.01 -9.18
C LYS A 80 15.33 -5.67 -7.69
N VAL A 81 14.16 -5.18 -7.30
CA VAL A 81 13.91 -4.71 -5.94
C VAL A 81 12.91 -5.67 -5.29
N HIS A 82 13.46 -6.62 -4.54
CA HIS A 82 12.63 -7.61 -3.86
C HIS A 82 12.00 -7.02 -2.62
N VAL A 83 10.70 -7.23 -2.46
CA VAL A 83 9.93 -6.74 -1.30
C VAL A 83 9.14 -7.88 -0.70
N ASP A 84 8.86 -7.78 0.61
CA ASP A 84 8.04 -8.76 1.32
C ASP A 84 6.56 -8.39 1.30
N PHE A 85 6.23 -7.12 1.05
CA PHE A 85 4.82 -6.73 0.99
C PHE A 85 4.16 -7.22 -0.30
N ASP A 86 2.83 -7.26 -0.29
CA ASP A 86 2.06 -7.68 -1.45
C ASP A 86 2.07 -6.58 -2.51
N THR A 87 2.14 -6.99 -3.77
CA THR A 87 2.17 -6.07 -4.92
C THR A 87 1.07 -6.43 -5.92
N ALA A 88 0.53 -5.42 -6.58
CA ALA A 88 -0.45 -5.61 -7.63
C ALA A 88 -0.32 -4.48 -8.66
N ARG A 89 -0.71 -4.75 -9.89
CA ARG A 89 -0.72 -3.73 -10.94
C ARG A 89 -2.16 -3.47 -11.37
N ASP A 90 -2.52 -2.19 -11.38
CA ASP A 90 -3.84 -1.70 -11.78
C ASP A 90 -3.66 -0.63 -12.85
N PRO A 91 -3.40 -1.04 -14.11
CA PRO A 91 -2.97 -0.11 -15.18
C PRO A 91 -4.00 0.94 -15.55
N ASN A 92 -5.28 0.70 -15.28
CA ASN A 92 -6.34 1.67 -15.56
C ASN A 92 -6.58 2.62 -14.39
N ALA A 93 -5.82 2.47 -13.30
CA ALA A 93 -5.95 3.30 -12.11
C ALA A 93 -7.37 3.31 -11.52
N ASP A 94 -8.06 2.16 -11.60
CA ASP A 94 -9.45 2.06 -11.14
C ASP A 94 -9.54 2.24 -9.63
N VAL A 95 -8.67 1.57 -8.90
CA VAL A 95 -8.70 1.60 -7.43
C VAL A 95 -8.25 2.96 -6.92
N SER A 96 -7.13 3.47 -7.41
CA SER A 96 -6.62 4.77 -6.98
C SER A 96 -7.63 5.88 -7.27
N THR A 97 -8.31 5.82 -8.41
CA THR A 97 -9.35 6.80 -8.76
C THR A 97 -10.52 6.74 -7.78
N ARG A 98 -10.94 5.55 -7.37
CA ARG A 98 -12.01 5.40 -6.37
C ARG A 98 -11.62 6.02 -5.03
N TYR A 99 -10.33 5.99 -4.71
CA TYR A 99 -9.82 6.60 -3.47
C TYR A 99 -9.53 8.10 -3.62
N GLY A 100 -9.70 8.64 -4.84
CA GLY A 100 -9.43 10.06 -5.11
C GLY A 100 -7.95 10.37 -5.20
N THR A 101 -7.12 9.38 -5.51
CA THR A 101 -5.67 9.52 -5.59
C THR A 101 -5.25 9.75 -7.03
N PHE A 102 -4.66 10.92 -7.30
CA PHE A 102 -4.17 11.31 -8.62
C PHE A 102 -2.71 11.78 -8.61
N ILE A 103 -2.12 11.93 -7.42
CA ILE A 103 -0.72 12.29 -7.21
C ILE A 103 -0.09 11.20 -6.35
N PHE A 104 1.09 10.74 -6.72
CA PHE A 104 1.73 9.56 -6.12
C PHE A 104 3.05 9.92 -5.46
N PRO A 105 3.43 9.23 -4.36
CA PRO A 105 2.70 8.14 -3.72
C PRO A 105 1.61 8.67 -2.79
N GLU A 106 0.61 7.84 -2.55
CA GLU A 106 -0.41 8.11 -1.55
C GLU A 106 -0.76 6.81 -0.85
N THR A 107 -0.94 6.86 0.47
CA THR A 107 -1.15 5.65 1.27
C THR A 107 -2.32 5.83 2.23
N TYR A 108 -3.13 4.80 2.34
CA TYR A 108 -4.30 4.76 3.23
C TYR A 108 -4.11 3.66 4.26
N ILE A 109 -4.34 3.99 5.51
CA ILE A 109 -4.39 3.01 6.60
C ILE A 109 -5.85 2.66 6.82
N ILE A 110 -6.19 1.38 6.68
CA ILE A 110 -7.57 0.89 6.74
C ILE A 110 -7.67 -0.17 7.83
N LYS A 111 -8.68 -0.03 8.70
CA LYS A 111 -8.99 -1.01 9.72
C LYS A 111 -10.50 -1.11 9.86
N ASP A 112 -11.01 -2.34 9.93
CA ASP A 112 -12.44 -2.62 10.02
C ASP A 112 -13.24 -1.94 8.90
N GLY A 113 -12.67 -1.90 7.70
CA GLY A 113 -13.32 -1.32 6.52
C GLY A 113 -13.38 0.20 6.51
N ARG A 114 -12.67 0.88 7.43
CA ARG A 114 -12.67 2.35 7.52
C ARG A 114 -11.28 2.91 7.37
N ILE A 115 -11.19 4.06 6.69
CA ILE A 115 -9.94 4.79 6.56
C ILE A 115 -9.59 5.42 7.91
N GLN A 116 -8.51 4.98 8.51
CA GLN A 116 -7.99 5.52 9.76
C GLN A 116 -7.18 6.78 9.51
N ARG A 117 -6.40 6.77 8.44
CA ARG A 117 -5.52 7.90 8.11
C ARG A 117 -5.08 7.81 6.64
N LYS A 118 -4.80 8.97 6.05
CA LYS A 118 -4.27 9.11 4.70
C LYS A 118 -2.94 9.86 4.76
N PHE A 119 -1.95 9.36 4.03
CA PHE A 119 -0.66 10.02 3.86
C PHE A 119 -0.52 10.42 2.40
N ALA A 120 -0.44 11.73 2.15
CA ALA A 120 -0.48 12.30 0.80
C ALA A 120 0.88 12.36 0.10
N ASN A 121 1.95 11.92 0.76
CA ASN A 121 3.30 11.94 0.20
C ASN A 121 4.07 10.73 0.71
N ALA A 122 5.32 10.60 0.25
CA ALA A 122 6.21 9.57 0.78
C ALA A 122 6.47 9.81 2.28
N GLU A 123 6.53 8.73 3.03
CA GLU A 123 6.77 8.73 4.47
C GLU A 123 8.00 7.89 4.80
N ASN A 124 8.60 8.19 5.93
CA ASN A 124 9.55 7.28 6.54
C ASN A 124 8.78 6.30 7.43
N TRP A 125 8.54 5.10 6.90
CA TRP A 125 7.69 4.11 7.57
C TRP A 125 8.33 3.49 8.80
N VAL A 126 9.61 3.76 9.06
CA VAL A 126 10.32 3.27 10.24
C VAL A 126 10.58 4.36 11.28
N SER A 127 10.00 5.54 11.11
CA SER A 127 10.11 6.61 12.09
C SER A 127 9.41 6.23 13.40
N ASP A 128 9.83 6.84 14.50
CA ASP A 128 9.20 6.62 15.80
C ASP A 128 7.73 7.03 15.79
N ASP A 129 7.41 8.15 15.15
CA ASP A 129 6.03 8.63 15.06
C ASP A 129 5.15 7.62 14.33
N MET A 130 5.63 7.09 13.19
CA MET A 130 4.88 6.10 12.44
C MET A 130 4.70 4.81 13.23
N THR A 131 5.77 4.36 13.90
CA THR A 131 5.73 3.16 14.74
C THR A 131 4.68 3.30 15.84
N GLN A 132 4.71 4.43 16.56
CA GLN A 132 3.74 4.68 17.63
C GLN A 132 2.31 4.76 17.10
N TYR A 133 2.13 5.40 15.96
CA TYR A 133 0.80 5.50 15.36
C TYR A 133 0.24 4.12 15.03
N VAL A 134 1.03 3.29 14.34
CA VAL A 134 0.56 1.95 13.95
C VAL A 134 0.30 1.08 15.17
N GLU A 135 1.17 1.14 16.16
CA GLU A 135 0.97 0.39 17.40
C GLU A 135 -0.34 0.77 18.10
N SER A 136 -0.77 2.02 17.97
CA SER A 136 -2.04 2.48 18.55
C SER A 136 -3.26 1.84 17.90
N LEU A 137 -3.11 1.24 16.73
CA LEU A 137 -4.20 0.57 16.00
C LEU A 137 -4.28 -0.93 16.29
N LEU A 138 -3.30 -1.48 16.95
CA LEU A 138 -3.19 -2.93 17.17
C LEU A 138 -3.91 -3.43 18.43
#